data_5c03a9c4ccbbd01d37bfca0766dd05f2
#
_entry.id   5c03a9c4ccbbd01d37bfca0766dd05f2
#
_cell.length_a   1.000
_cell.length_b   1.000
_cell.length_c   1.000
_cell.angle_alpha   90.00
_cell.angle_beta   90.00
_cell.angle_gamma   90.00
#
_symmetry.space_group_name_H-M   'P 1'
#
loop_
_entity.id
_entity.type
_entity.pdbx_description
1 polymer ?
#
loop_
_entity_poly.entity_id
_entity_poly.type
_entity_poly.pdbx_seq_one_letter_code
_entity_poly.pdbx_strand_id
1 'polypeptide(L)'
;MFCVFLNVRYSNSKLMHVGHQYVSANFDPTNLKGLIAVDAYHISPDKGLGIFTFNNQANLERHLPDLKGFFKDYEDRFSCKASIETGIVNSELDYKANK
;
A
#
# COMPACT_ATOMS: atom_id res chain seq x y z
N MET A 1 13.61 -4.57 7.14
CA MET A 1 12.66 -3.77 6.34
C MET A 1 11.31 -3.78 6.98
N PHE A 2 10.70 -2.63 7.05
CA PHE A 2 9.44 -2.43 7.74
C PHE A 2 8.37 -2.09 6.71
N CYS A 3 7.28 -2.84 6.69
CA CYS A 3 6.30 -2.74 5.62
C CYS A 3 4.91 -2.39 6.13
N VAL A 4 4.18 -1.65 5.29
CA VAL A 4 2.74 -1.45 5.44
C VAL A 4 2.07 -2.22 4.31
N PHE A 5 1.13 -3.09 4.65
CA PHE A 5 0.39 -3.89 3.69
C PHE A 5 -1.01 -3.30 3.55
N LEU A 6 -1.35 -2.91 2.34
CA LEU A 6 -2.66 -2.36 2.03
C LEU A 6 -3.41 -3.38 1.16
N ASN A 7 -4.52 -3.89 1.68
CA ASN A 7 -5.41 -4.76 0.91
C ASN A 7 -6.66 -3.98 0.56
N VAL A 8 -7.01 -3.95 -0.72
CA VAL A 8 -8.20 -3.24 -1.17
C VAL A 8 -9.08 -4.17 -2.00
N ARG A 9 -10.36 -4.24 -1.63
CA ARG A 9 -11.37 -4.96 -2.40
C ARG A 9 -12.37 -3.97 -2.96
N TYR A 10 -12.51 -3.97 -4.27
CA TYR A 10 -13.42 -3.08 -5.00
C TYR A 10 -14.74 -3.79 -5.32
N SER A 11 -15.78 -3.00 -5.60
CA SER A 11 -17.07 -3.56 -6.02
C SER A 11 -17.01 -4.19 -7.41
N ASN A 12 -16.11 -3.67 -8.27
CA ASN A 12 -15.89 -4.21 -9.61
C ASN A 12 -14.53 -3.73 -10.16
N SER A 13 -14.10 -4.33 -11.26
CA SER A 13 -12.79 -4.01 -11.85
C SER A 13 -12.71 -2.60 -12.43
N LYS A 14 -13.83 -2.05 -12.88
CA LYS A 14 -13.86 -0.69 -13.43
C LYS A 14 -13.56 0.34 -12.33
N LEU A 15 -14.13 0.16 -11.15
CA LEU A 15 -13.84 1.03 -10.00
C LEU A 15 -12.40 0.90 -9.57
N MET A 16 -11.81 -0.29 -9.66
CA MET A 16 -10.40 -0.48 -9.37
C MET A 16 -9.53 0.35 -10.32
N HIS A 17 -9.83 0.35 -11.61
CA HIS A 17 -9.08 1.14 -12.59
C HIS A 17 -9.16 2.63 -12.29
N VAL A 18 -10.35 3.14 -12.04
CA VAL A 18 -10.56 4.56 -11.73
C VAL A 18 -9.83 4.91 -10.43
N GLY A 19 -9.90 4.03 -9.44
CA GLY A 19 -9.19 4.22 -8.17
C GLY A 19 -7.69 4.28 -8.34
N HIS A 20 -7.10 3.42 -9.17
CA HIS A 20 -5.67 3.45 -9.45
C HIS A 20 -5.24 4.76 -10.11
N GLN A 21 -6.04 5.28 -11.02
CA GLN A 21 -5.78 6.58 -11.65
C GLN A 21 -5.79 7.70 -10.63
N TYR A 22 -6.72 7.65 -9.67
CA TYR A 22 -6.80 8.62 -8.59
C TYR A 22 -5.55 8.59 -7.72
N VAL A 23 -5.11 7.40 -7.31
CA VAL A 23 -3.90 7.24 -6.50
C VAL A 23 -2.69 7.78 -7.26
N SER A 24 -2.56 7.43 -8.53
CA SER A 24 -1.45 7.89 -9.37
C SER A 24 -1.39 9.42 -9.46
N ALA A 25 -2.54 10.08 -9.48
CA ALA A 25 -2.63 11.54 -9.62
C ALA A 25 -2.48 12.28 -8.28
N ASN A 26 -2.84 11.64 -7.15
CA ASN A 26 -2.99 12.33 -5.87
C ASN A 26 -2.06 11.84 -4.76
N PHE A 27 -1.40 10.70 -4.93
CA PHE A 27 -0.48 10.16 -3.95
C PHE A 27 0.95 10.42 -4.39
N ASP A 28 1.68 11.19 -3.59
CA ASP A 28 3.08 11.47 -3.85
C ASP A 28 3.97 10.74 -2.85
N PRO A 29 4.61 9.63 -3.26
CA PRO A 29 5.46 8.85 -2.36
C PRO A 29 6.68 9.63 -1.85
N THR A 30 7.10 10.68 -2.54
CA THR A 30 8.26 11.46 -2.10
C THR A 30 7.99 12.27 -0.85
N ASN A 31 6.72 12.45 -0.47
CA ASN A 31 6.35 13.12 0.77
C ASN A 31 6.48 12.21 2.00
N LEU A 32 6.72 10.93 1.80
CA LEU A 32 6.84 9.96 2.89
C LEU A 32 8.32 9.69 3.17
N LYS A 33 8.86 10.39 4.18
CA LYS A 33 10.26 10.24 4.57
C LYS A 33 10.57 8.80 4.94
N GLY A 34 11.64 8.27 4.34
CA GLY A 34 12.11 6.92 4.62
C GLY A 34 11.39 5.84 3.83
N LEU A 35 10.44 6.21 2.97
CA LEU A 35 9.83 5.25 2.05
C LEU A 35 10.85 4.83 0.99
N ILE A 36 11.09 3.52 0.89
CA ILE A 36 12.08 2.97 -0.06
C ILE A 36 11.39 2.52 -1.35
N ALA A 37 10.22 1.92 -1.22
CA ALA A 37 9.53 1.33 -2.37
C ALA A 37 8.03 1.22 -2.11
N VAL A 38 7.26 1.26 -3.19
CA VAL A 38 5.85 0.91 -3.20
C VAL A 38 5.67 -0.13 -4.29
N ASP A 39 5.19 -1.32 -3.92
CA ASP A 39 4.90 -2.38 -4.86
C ASP A 39 3.41 -2.64 -4.85
N ALA A 40 2.81 -2.76 -6.02
CA ALA A 40 1.39 -2.98 -6.15
C ALA A 40 1.12 -4.24 -6.97
N TYR A 41 0.15 -5.03 -6.52
CA TYR A 41 -0.19 -6.31 -7.15
C TYR A 41 -1.68 -6.40 -7.41
N HIS A 42 -2.03 -6.99 -8.55
CA HIS A 42 -3.40 -7.42 -8.82
C HIS A 42 -3.56 -8.84 -8.27
N ILE A 43 -4.46 -9.02 -7.32
CA ILE A 43 -4.74 -10.35 -6.77
C ILE A 43 -5.85 -11.02 -7.55
N SER A 44 -6.87 -10.25 -7.92
CA SER A 44 -8.00 -10.67 -8.72
C SER A 44 -8.56 -9.44 -9.45
N PRO A 45 -9.56 -9.58 -10.34
CA PRO A 45 -10.10 -8.42 -11.05
C PRO A 45 -10.64 -7.30 -10.17
N ASP A 46 -10.98 -7.61 -8.92
CA ASP A 46 -11.55 -6.63 -7.97
C ASP A 46 -10.73 -6.47 -6.69
N LYS A 47 -9.54 -7.05 -6.62
CA LYS A 47 -8.73 -7.02 -5.40
C LYS A 47 -7.28 -6.67 -5.70
N GLY A 48 -6.73 -5.71 -4.95
CA GLY A 48 -5.35 -5.28 -5.06
C GLY A 48 -4.61 -5.35 -3.74
N LEU A 49 -3.29 -5.45 -3.82
CA LEU A 49 -2.39 -5.42 -2.68
C LEU A 49 -1.30 -4.40 -2.94
N GLY A 50 -1.11 -3.47 -1.99
CA GLY A 50 0.00 -2.54 -2.02
C GLY A 50 0.95 -2.82 -0.86
N ILE A 51 2.25 -2.75 -1.10
CA ILE A 51 3.27 -2.91 -0.08
C ILE A 51 4.14 -1.65 -0.07
N PHE A 52 4.14 -0.95 1.07
CA PHE A 52 4.95 0.24 1.27
C PHE A 52 6.11 -0.15 2.17
N THR A 53 7.33 -0.07 1.66
CA THR A 53 8.52 -0.46 2.40
C THR A 53 9.26 0.77 2.92
N PHE A 54 9.48 0.81 4.23
CA PHE A 54 10.19 1.89 4.90
C PHE A 54 11.57 1.43 5.39
N ASN A 55 12.51 2.36 5.48
CA ASN A 55 13.87 2.10 5.92
C ASN A 55 13.99 1.80 7.42
N ASN A 56 13.08 2.31 8.24
CA ASN A 56 13.05 2.01 9.67
C ASN A 56 11.64 2.14 10.23
N GLN A 57 11.46 1.62 11.44
CA GLN A 57 10.16 1.59 12.11
C GLN A 57 9.64 2.98 12.45
N ALA A 58 10.53 3.88 12.84
CA ALA A 58 10.12 5.24 13.21
C ALA A 58 9.47 5.97 12.05
N ASN A 59 10.03 5.83 10.85
CA ASN A 59 9.45 6.44 9.65
C ASN A 59 8.13 5.80 9.26
N LEU A 60 8.02 4.47 9.40
CA LEU A 60 6.75 3.78 9.17
C LEU A 60 5.67 4.32 10.10
N GLU A 61 5.96 4.37 11.41
CA GLU A 61 5.00 4.84 12.41
C GLU A 61 4.63 6.30 12.19
N ARG A 62 5.58 7.12 11.77
CA ARG A 62 5.34 8.55 11.48
C ARG A 62 4.29 8.73 10.39
N HIS A 63 4.36 7.91 9.33
CA HIS A 63 3.50 8.08 8.15
C HIS A 63 2.29 7.15 8.11
N LEU A 64 2.17 6.22 9.06
CA LEU A 64 1.03 5.31 9.11
C LEU A 64 -0.31 6.05 9.22
N PRO A 65 -0.45 7.11 10.07
CA PRO A 65 -1.69 7.87 10.10
C PRO A 65 -2.05 8.52 8.77
N ASP A 66 -1.04 9.00 8.02
CA ASP A 66 -1.25 9.61 6.72
C ASP A 66 -1.81 8.60 5.71
N LEU A 67 -1.22 7.39 5.71
CA LEU A 67 -1.69 6.32 4.83
C LEU A 67 -3.11 5.89 5.20
N LYS A 68 -3.39 5.73 6.50
CA LYS A 68 -4.73 5.37 6.96
C LYS A 68 -5.76 6.43 6.59
N GLY A 69 -5.42 7.71 6.73
CA GLY A 69 -6.30 8.80 6.38
C GLY A 69 -6.59 8.86 4.89
N PHE A 70 -5.55 8.74 4.07
CA PHE A 70 -5.69 8.76 2.62
C PHE A 70 -6.62 7.63 2.14
N PHE A 71 -6.39 6.41 2.61
CA PHE A 71 -7.16 5.24 2.14
C PHE A 71 -8.53 5.12 2.80
N LYS A 72 -8.78 5.77 3.92
CA LYS A 72 -10.12 5.89 4.46
C LYS A 72 -10.99 6.77 3.55
N ASP A 73 -10.47 7.90 3.11
CA ASP A 73 -11.15 8.76 2.14
C ASP A 73 -11.34 8.02 0.80
N TYR A 74 -10.34 7.26 0.41
CA TYR A 74 -10.37 6.44 -0.79
C TYR A 74 -11.51 5.41 -0.77
N GLU A 75 -11.75 4.77 0.39
CA GLU A 75 -12.86 3.82 0.53
C GLU A 75 -14.20 4.47 0.19
N ASP A 76 -14.39 5.69 0.69
CA ASP A 76 -15.65 6.41 0.46
C ASP A 76 -15.81 6.82 -1.00
N ARG A 77 -14.71 7.22 -1.64
CA ARG A 77 -14.74 7.68 -3.04
C ARG A 77 -14.99 6.57 -4.04
N PHE A 78 -14.47 5.39 -3.78
CA PHE A 78 -14.46 4.31 -4.78
C PHE A 78 -15.25 3.08 -4.35
N SER A 79 -16.07 3.20 -3.33
CA SER A 79 -16.94 2.13 -2.84
C SER A 79 -16.17 0.82 -2.66
N CYS A 80 -15.05 0.91 -1.94
CA CYS A 80 -14.18 -0.23 -1.71
C CYS A 80 -13.91 -0.43 -0.22
N LYS A 81 -13.29 -1.55 0.12
CA LYS A 81 -12.83 -1.85 1.48
C LYS A 81 -11.32 -1.90 1.47
N ALA A 82 -10.70 -1.08 2.31
CA ALA A 82 -9.25 -1.05 2.46
C ALA A 82 -8.87 -1.48 3.88
N SER A 83 -7.94 -2.40 3.99
CA SER A 83 -7.38 -2.79 5.29
C SER A 83 -5.88 -2.58 5.27
N ILE A 84 -5.34 -2.09 6.39
CA ILE A 84 -3.93 -1.78 6.52
C ILE A 84 -3.35 -2.57 7.68
N GLU A 85 -2.26 -3.29 7.42
CA GLU A 85 -1.49 -4.01 8.42
C GLU A 85 -0.03 -3.63 8.29
N THR A 86 0.74 -3.84 9.36
CA THR A 86 2.18 -3.59 9.34
C THR A 86 2.92 -4.89 9.62
N GLY A 87 4.14 -4.99 9.11
CA GLY A 87 4.96 -6.16 9.33
C GLY A 87 6.44 -5.87 9.12
N ILE A 88 7.25 -6.80 9.58
CA ILE A 88 8.71 -6.75 9.43
C ILE A 88 9.11 -7.96 8.59
N VAL A 89 10.10 -7.77 7.69
CA VAL A 89 10.63 -8.87 6.90
C VAL A 89 11.13 -9.98 7.84
N ASN A 90 10.68 -11.21 7.59
CA ASN A 90 11.15 -12.37 8.32
C ASN A 90 12.44 -12.88 7.67
N SER A 91 13.60 -12.46 8.22
CA SER A 91 14.89 -12.77 7.66
C SER A 91 15.24 -14.26 7.68
N GLU A 92 14.60 -15.05 8.54
CA GLU A 92 14.82 -16.49 8.59
C GLU A 92 14.26 -17.21 7.37
N LEU A 93 13.21 -16.63 6.76
CA LEU A 93 12.55 -17.23 5.59
C LEU A 93 12.79 -16.43 4.32
N ASP A 94 13.60 -15.38 4.39
CA ASP A 94 13.87 -14.53 3.24
C ASP A 94 14.87 -15.21 2.30
N TYR A 95 14.58 -15.16 1.01
CA TYR A 95 15.42 -15.77 -0.01
C TYR A 95 15.64 -14.80 -1.16
N LYS A 96 16.88 -14.63 -1.54
CA LYS A 96 17.28 -13.82 -2.70
C LYS A 96 18.03 -14.71 -3.67
N ALA A 97 17.54 -14.78 -4.89
CA ALA A 97 18.26 -15.52 -5.93
C ALA A 97 19.54 -14.77 -6.29
N ASN A 98 20.64 -15.48 -6.34
CA ASN A 98 21.92 -14.95 -6.85
C ASN A 98 21.89 -14.96 -8.37
N LYS A 99 22.35 -13.89 -8.94
CA LYS A 99 22.41 -13.72 -10.40
C LYS A 99 23.83 -13.66 -10.88
#